data_7dc5d1f3f14567d13a42e0e5ff65d9d3
#
_entry.id   7dc5d1f3f14567d13a42e0e5ff65d9d3
#
_cell.length_a   1.000
_cell.length_b   1.000
_cell.length_c   1.000
_cell.angle_alpha   90.00
_cell.angle_beta   90.00
_cell.angle_gamma   90.00
#
_symmetry.space_group_name_H-M   'P 1'
#
loop_
_entity.id
_entity.type
_entity.pdbx_description
1 polymer ?
#
loop_
_entity_poly.entity_id
_entity_poly.type
_entity_poly.pdbx_seq_one_letter_code
_entity_poly.pdbx_strand_id
1 'polypeptide(L)'
;VGKHSLQRESRLPNSVKGALVMGTLAATTGTMPAIASAATTTIDVPGVGKFDVEVPDQYAAQADQLNQQLNQALSAAPQAMPSAPALPNFAPPAQAQPQTAGDVALDAAKTKVGAMYSWGAAGPYNFDCSGLVQWAFKQAGVKLPRTSFEQSHVGAPVAFQNLQPGDIVITNGGGHVGLYAGDGKLLNAVQSGDPVSYTSLSADDVVTARRIA
;
A
#
# COMPACT_ATOMS: atom_id res chain seq x y z
N VAL A 1 51.59 8.81 7.55
CA VAL A 1 51.36 9.24 8.95
C VAL A 1 49.96 9.88 8.99
N GLY A 2 49.05 9.39 9.83
CA GLY A 2 47.75 10.02 10.07
C GLY A 2 46.59 9.05 10.07
N LYS A 3 46.49 8.25 11.13
CA LYS A 3 45.28 7.51 11.53
C LYS A 3 44.27 8.48 12.11
N HIS A 4 43.03 8.49 11.66
CA HIS A 4 41.91 8.89 12.50
C HIS A 4 40.74 7.91 12.29
N SER A 5 40.61 7.03 13.27
CA SER A 5 39.48 6.23 13.63
C SER A 5 38.43 7.15 14.23
N LEU A 6 37.19 7.13 13.73
CA LEU A 6 36.01 7.60 14.43
C LEU A 6 34.92 6.52 14.33
N GLN A 7 34.92 5.66 15.34
CA GLN A 7 33.75 4.88 15.71
C GLN A 7 32.65 5.86 16.16
N ARG A 8 31.51 5.78 15.53
CA ARG A 8 30.28 6.41 16.01
C ARG A 8 29.24 5.31 16.24
N GLU A 9 29.20 4.86 17.45
CA GLU A 9 28.09 4.04 17.96
C GLU A 9 26.85 4.92 18.01
N SER A 10 25.84 4.61 17.20
CA SER A 10 24.49 5.16 17.36
C SER A 10 23.63 4.11 18.07
N ARG A 11 23.53 4.23 19.38
CA ARG A 11 22.48 3.58 20.15
C ARG A 11 21.16 4.30 19.91
N LEU A 12 20.22 3.65 19.25
CA LEU A 12 18.82 4.08 19.20
C LEU A 12 18.12 3.63 20.49
N PRO A 13 17.49 4.51 21.25
CA PRO A 13 16.64 4.07 22.35
C PRO A 13 15.28 3.64 21.82
N ASN A 14 14.89 2.42 22.16
CA ASN A 14 13.51 1.94 22.04
C ASN A 14 12.61 2.75 22.99
N SER A 15 11.76 3.59 22.43
CA SER A 15 10.56 4.11 23.09
C SER A 15 9.66 4.78 22.07
N VAL A 16 8.87 4.00 21.35
CA VAL A 16 7.69 4.54 20.67
C VAL A 16 6.53 4.43 21.63
N LYS A 17 6.36 5.46 22.46
CA LYS A 17 5.11 5.71 23.18
C LYS A 17 4.26 6.60 22.31
N GLY A 18 3.06 6.10 21.96
CA GLY A 18 2.12 6.75 21.08
C GLY A 18 1.80 8.18 21.48
N ALA A 19 1.97 9.08 20.53
CA ALA A 19 1.50 10.45 20.65
C ALA A 19 0.05 10.49 20.20
N LEU A 20 -0.85 10.67 21.16
CA LEU A 20 -2.24 11.03 20.92
C LEU A 20 -2.26 12.50 20.50
N VAL A 21 -2.73 12.79 19.30
CA VAL A 21 -2.87 14.15 18.79
C VAL A 21 -4.00 14.86 19.54
N MET A 22 -3.65 15.81 20.40
CA MET A 22 -4.57 16.76 21.00
C MET A 22 -4.67 17.99 20.10
N GLY A 23 -5.90 18.31 19.73
CA GLY A 23 -6.24 19.51 18.97
C GLY A 23 -5.87 20.79 19.72
N THR A 24 -5.42 21.76 18.96
CA THR A 24 -5.01 23.08 19.41
C THR A 24 -6.16 23.89 20.02
N LEU A 25 -6.05 24.26 21.31
CA LEU A 25 -6.79 25.36 21.89
C LEU A 25 -5.84 26.55 22.08
N ALA A 26 -6.28 27.70 21.63
CA ALA A 26 -5.55 28.95 21.63
C ALA A 26 -5.18 29.38 23.08
N ALA A 27 -3.90 29.68 23.28
CA ALA A 27 -3.40 30.23 24.53
C ALA A 27 -3.65 31.74 24.61
N THR A 28 -4.44 32.16 25.57
CA THR A 28 -4.41 33.53 26.09
C THR A 28 -3.43 33.61 27.27
N THR A 29 -2.54 34.56 27.18
CA THR A 29 -1.51 34.88 28.20
C THR A 29 -2.15 35.20 29.55
N GLY A 30 -1.84 34.41 30.58
CA GLY A 30 -2.17 34.66 31.97
C GLY A 30 -1.23 33.88 32.88
N THR A 31 -0.58 34.62 33.77
CA THR A 31 0.33 34.23 34.85
C THR A 31 0.09 32.85 35.46
N MET A 32 1.19 32.07 35.55
CA MET A 32 1.18 30.76 36.23
C MET A 32 0.84 30.88 37.72
N PRO A 33 -0.14 30.16 38.22
CA PRO A 33 -0.19 29.74 39.60
C PRO A 33 0.34 28.34 39.78
N ALA A 34 0.92 28.09 40.95
CA ALA A 34 1.61 26.91 41.40
C ALA A 34 0.79 25.62 41.28
N ILE A 35 1.55 24.54 40.97
CA ILE A 35 1.30 23.12 41.25
C ILE A 35 -0.19 22.73 41.39
N ALA A 36 -0.84 22.44 40.26
CA ALA A 36 -2.13 21.75 40.30
C ALA A 36 -1.85 20.28 40.61
N SER A 37 -2.43 19.76 41.66
CA SER A 37 -2.49 18.32 41.95
C SER A 37 -3.20 17.64 40.76
N ALA A 38 -2.67 16.56 40.27
CA ALA A 38 -3.30 15.76 39.24
C ALA A 38 -4.06 14.60 39.88
N ALA A 39 -5.34 14.44 39.53
CA ALA A 39 -6.12 13.27 39.89
C ALA A 39 -5.97 12.19 38.84
N THR A 40 -5.80 10.95 39.26
CA THR A 40 -5.76 9.81 38.36
C THR A 40 -7.18 9.31 38.13
N THR A 41 -7.66 9.35 36.88
CA THR A 41 -8.96 8.81 36.47
C THR A 41 -8.74 7.57 35.65
N THR A 42 -9.39 6.44 36.01
CA THR A 42 -9.34 5.17 35.24
C THR A 42 -10.46 5.16 34.21
N ILE A 43 -10.10 5.05 32.94
CA ILE A 43 -11.04 4.87 31.83
C ILE A 43 -11.09 3.38 31.49
N ASP A 44 -12.27 2.78 31.57
CA ASP A 44 -12.52 1.37 31.20
C ASP A 44 -13.09 1.32 29.78
N VAL A 45 -12.33 0.73 28.84
CA VAL A 45 -12.76 0.55 27.44
C VAL A 45 -13.11 -0.92 27.25
N PRO A 46 -14.38 -1.28 27.07
CA PRO A 46 -14.80 -2.67 26.87
C PRO A 46 -14.09 -3.32 25.68
N GLY A 47 -13.42 -4.45 25.93
CA GLY A 47 -12.69 -5.19 24.91
C GLY A 47 -11.23 -4.76 24.70
N VAL A 48 -10.77 -3.68 25.31
CA VAL A 48 -9.39 -3.19 25.18
C VAL A 48 -8.67 -3.15 26.53
N GLY A 49 -9.37 -2.81 27.63
CA GLY A 49 -8.81 -2.80 28.97
C GLY A 49 -8.95 -1.45 29.69
N LYS A 50 -8.33 -1.37 30.88
CA LYS A 50 -8.36 -0.20 31.74
C LYS A 50 -7.11 0.64 31.53
N PHE A 51 -7.31 1.96 31.43
CA PHE A 51 -6.24 2.94 31.28
C PHE A 51 -6.33 4.00 32.35
N ASP A 52 -5.23 4.20 33.09
CA ASP A 52 -5.12 5.26 34.07
C ASP A 52 -4.57 6.53 33.40
N VAL A 53 -5.34 7.61 33.47
CA VAL A 53 -4.99 8.90 32.87
C VAL A 53 -4.90 9.94 33.97
N GLU A 54 -3.78 10.65 34.05
CA GLU A 54 -3.63 11.80 34.95
C GLU A 54 -4.31 13.02 34.35
N VAL A 55 -5.32 13.54 35.05
CA VAL A 55 -6.10 14.72 34.64
C VAL A 55 -5.91 15.82 35.69
N PRO A 56 -5.67 17.09 35.30
CA PRO A 56 -5.68 18.20 36.24
C PRO A 56 -7.01 18.28 36.98
N ASP A 57 -7.00 18.54 38.29
CA ASP A 57 -8.16 18.52 39.17
C ASP A 57 -9.37 19.31 38.64
N GLN A 58 -9.11 20.40 37.92
CA GLN A 58 -10.15 21.23 37.30
C GLN A 58 -10.99 20.51 36.24
N TYR A 59 -10.51 19.38 35.70
CA TYR A 59 -11.19 18.57 34.66
C TYR A 59 -11.64 17.19 35.18
N ALA A 60 -11.33 16.84 36.43
CA ALA A 60 -11.66 15.53 36.99
C ALA A 60 -13.18 15.27 36.96
N ALA A 61 -13.99 16.26 37.33
CA ALA A 61 -15.45 16.14 37.31
C ALA A 61 -16.02 15.95 35.87
N GLN A 62 -15.39 16.53 34.86
CA GLN A 62 -15.81 16.36 33.47
C GLN A 62 -15.41 14.98 32.92
N ALA A 63 -14.25 14.48 33.33
CA ALA A 63 -13.79 13.14 32.97
C ALA A 63 -14.72 12.05 33.55
N ASP A 64 -15.14 12.24 34.82
CA ASP A 64 -16.10 11.33 35.46
C ASP A 64 -17.50 11.36 34.80
N GLN A 65 -17.98 12.53 34.41
CA GLN A 65 -19.25 12.65 33.68
C GLN A 65 -19.18 11.99 32.31
N LEU A 66 -18.07 12.17 31.60
CA LEU A 66 -17.88 11.52 30.29
C LEU A 66 -17.82 10.01 30.42
N ASN A 67 -17.14 9.48 31.43
CA ASN A 67 -17.05 8.07 31.74
C ASN A 67 -18.42 7.46 32.08
N GLN A 68 -19.24 8.18 32.87
CA GLN A 68 -20.61 7.79 33.18
C GLN A 68 -21.50 7.78 31.92
N GLN A 69 -21.41 8.79 31.06
CA GLN A 69 -22.15 8.84 29.80
C GLN A 69 -21.75 7.70 28.86
N LEU A 70 -20.46 7.42 28.78
CA LEU A 70 -19.95 6.30 27.97
C LEU A 70 -20.47 4.95 28.48
N ASN A 71 -20.44 4.73 29.79
CA ASN A 71 -20.95 3.51 30.41
C ASN A 71 -22.47 3.38 30.28
N GLN A 72 -23.23 4.47 30.37
CA GLN A 72 -24.67 4.47 30.09
C GLN A 72 -24.98 4.17 28.63
N ALA A 73 -24.25 4.75 27.69
CA ALA A 73 -24.42 4.48 26.27
C ALA A 73 -24.09 3.01 25.90
N LEU A 74 -23.06 2.44 26.54
CA LEU A 74 -22.67 1.05 26.35
C LEU A 74 -23.59 0.05 27.05
N SER A 75 -24.21 0.43 28.17
CA SER A 75 -25.17 -0.40 28.91
C SER A 75 -26.58 -0.35 28.34
N ALA A 76 -26.88 0.61 27.47
CA ALA A 76 -28.17 0.80 26.82
C ALA A 76 -28.34 0.00 25.51
N ALA A 77 -27.53 -1.00 25.25
CA ALA A 77 -27.74 -1.95 24.16
C ALA A 77 -28.16 -3.32 24.72
N PRO A 78 -29.04 -4.11 24.10
CA PRO A 78 -30.01 -3.79 23.06
C PRO A 78 -31.44 -4.20 23.45
N GLN A 79 -32.36 -3.28 23.48
CA GLN A 79 -33.77 -3.69 23.31
C GLN A 79 -34.08 -3.67 21.80
N ALA A 80 -34.69 -4.78 21.35
CA ALA A 80 -35.00 -5.08 19.97
C ALA A 80 -35.43 -3.85 19.15
N MET A 81 -34.64 -3.46 18.18
CA MET A 81 -35.07 -2.55 17.15
C MET A 81 -36.18 -3.20 16.32
N PRO A 82 -37.29 -2.50 16.04
CA PRO A 82 -38.23 -2.96 15.04
C PRO A 82 -37.50 -3.11 13.71
N SER A 83 -37.79 -4.19 12.99
CA SER A 83 -37.15 -4.53 11.71
C SER A 83 -37.05 -3.31 10.79
N ALA A 84 -35.86 -2.77 10.66
CA ALA A 84 -35.57 -1.79 9.64
C ALA A 84 -35.79 -2.41 8.25
N PRO A 85 -36.33 -1.67 7.26
CA PRO A 85 -36.43 -2.17 5.90
C PRO A 85 -35.04 -2.60 5.46
N ALA A 86 -34.98 -3.80 4.83
CA ALA A 86 -33.73 -4.40 4.39
C ALA A 86 -32.90 -3.38 3.59
N LEU A 87 -31.80 -2.92 4.20
CA LEU A 87 -30.79 -2.15 3.48
C LEU A 87 -30.27 -3.03 2.36
N PRO A 88 -30.00 -2.47 1.16
CA PRO A 88 -29.40 -3.24 0.09
C PRO A 88 -28.15 -3.92 0.62
N ASN A 89 -28.06 -5.21 0.33
CA ASN A 89 -27.02 -6.13 0.78
C ASN A 89 -25.63 -5.53 0.42
N PHE A 90 -25.04 -4.77 1.34
CA PHE A 90 -23.63 -4.45 1.24
C PHE A 90 -22.89 -5.75 1.51
N ALA A 91 -22.55 -6.46 0.43
CA ALA A 91 -21.59 -7.54 0.52
C ALA A 91 -20.35 -6.97 1.26
N PRO A 92 -19.82 -7.70 2.27
CA PRO A 92 -18.57 -7.26 2.89
C PRO A 92 -17.57 -7.00 1.78
N PRO A 93 -16.74 -5.93 1.86
CA PRO A 93 -15.73 -5.67 0.86
C PRO A 93 -14.97 -6.98 0.66
N ALA A 94 -14.97 -7.47 -0.59
CA ALA A 94 -14.27 -8.69 -0.96
C ALA A 94 -12.90 -8.60 -0.29
N GLN A 95 -12.58 -9.57 0.55
CA GLN A 95 -11.29 -9.59 1.25
C GLN A 95 -10.24 -9.41 0.17
N ALA A 96 -9.49 -8.30 0.23
CA ALA A 96 -8.45 -7.99 -0.73
C ALA A 96 -7.50 -9.20 -0.72
N GLN A 97 -7.52 -9.98 -1.78
CA GLN A 97 -6.60 -11.10 -1.92
C GLN A 97 -5.19 -10.51 -1.86
N PRO A 98 -4.23 -11.16 -1.20
CA PRO A 98 -2.86 -10.69 -1.19
C PRO A 98 -2.42 -10.51 -2.64
N GLN A 99 -1.99 -9.29 -2.99
CA GLN A 99 -1.53 -8.97 -4.33
C GLN A 99 -0.28 -9.79 -4.66
N THR A 100 -0.29 -10.42 -5.83
CA THR A 100 0.90 -11.10 -6.35
C THR A 100 1.95 -10.08 -6.82
N ALA A 101 3.20 -10.52 -7.00
CA ALA A 101 4.23 -9.68 -7.61
C ALA A 101 3.81 -9.18 -9.01
N GLY A 102 3.07 -10.00 -9.76
CA GLY A 102 2.50 -9.62 -11.06
C GLY A 102 1.48 -8.50 -10.95
N ASP A 103 0.56 -8.57 -9.97
CA ASP A 103 -0.45 -7.51 -9.75
C ASP A 103 0.21 -6.17 -9.44
N VAL A 104 1.16 -6.16 -8.51
CA VAL A 104 1.90 -4.94 -8.13
C VAL A 104 2.69 -4.39 -9.33
N ALA A 105 3.34 -5.27 -10.11
CA ALA A 105 4.08 -4.86 -11.30
C ALA A 105 3.15 -4.26 -12.37
N LEU A 106 2.01 -4.89 -12.63
CA LEU A 106 1.03 -4.38 -13.59
C LEU A 106 0.48 -3.01 -13.14
N ASP A 107 0.13 -2.84 -11.87
CA ASP A 107 -0.36 -1.58 -11.34
C ASP A 107 0.70 -0.48 -11.44
N ALA A 108 1.97 -0.80 -11.16
CA ALA A 108 3.08 0.11 -11.39
C ALA A 108 3.21 0.50 -12.87
N ALA A 109 3.16 -0.47 -13.80
CA ALA A 109 3.25 -0.23 -15.24
C ALA A 109 2.10 0.63 -15.76
N LYS A 110 0.88 0.47 -15.25
CA LYS A 110 -0.30 1.32 -15.58
C LYS A 110 -0.03 2.80 -15.31
N THR A 111 0.75 3.14 -14.29
CA THR A 111 1.12 4.53 -13.98
C THR A 111 2.04 5.15 -15.04
N LYS A 112 2.58 4.33 -15.95
CA LYS A 112 3.49 4.74 -17.02
C LYS A 112 2.83 4.81 -18.40
N VAL A 113 1.53 4.57 -18.49
CA VAL A 113 0.78 4.80 -19.73
C VAL A 113 0.98 6.25 -20.19
N GLY A 114 1.33 6.44 -21.46
CA GLY A 114 1.68 7.75 -22.02
C GLY A 114 3.17 8.11 -21.94
N ALA A 115 4.00 7.39 -21.17
CA ALA A 115 5.46 7.58 -21.18
C ALA A 115 6.04 7.16 -22.53
N MET A 116 6.96 7.97 -23.09
CA MET A 116 7.49 7.72 -24.42
C MET A 116 8.45 6.54 -24.46
N TYR A 117 8.40 5.82 -25.58
CA TYR A 117 9.40 4.79 -25.87
C TYR A 117 10.78 5.41 -26.08
N SER A 118 11.79 4.78 -25.54
CA SER A 118 13.21 5.09 -25.83
C SER A 118 14.03 3.82 -25.75
N TRP A 119 14.71 3.47 -26.82
CA TRP A 119 15.56 2.27 -26.87
C TRP A 119 16.60 2.26 -25.75
N GLY A 120 16.71 1.17 -25.03
CA GLY A 120 17.64 1.01 -23.91
C GLY A 120 17.18 1.65 -22.59
N ALA A 121 16.05 2.35 -22.56
CA ALA A 121 15.55 2.99 -21.37
C ALA A 121 14.77 2.00 -20.47
N ALA A 122 15.00 2.11 -19.15
CA ALA A 122 14.34 1.33 -18.11
C ALA A 122 13.74 2.22 -17.02
N GLY A 123 13.20 3.39 -17.42
CA GLY A 123 12.50 4.32 -16.54
C GLY A 123 13.41 5.31 -15.80
N PRO A 124 12.82 6.16 -14.98
CA PRO A 124 11.40 6.24 -14.61
C PRO A 124 10.52 7.02 -15.61
N TYR A 125 11.09 7.70 -16.63
CA TYR A 125 10.38 8.61 -17.53
C TYR A 125 10.10 7.98 -18.89
N ASN A 126 11.08 7.28 -19.47
CA ASN A 126 10.98 6.61 -20.76
C ASN A 126 11.34 5.13 -20.61
N PHE A 127 10.84 4.31 -21.53
CA PHE A 127 10.99 2.86 -21.47
C PHE A 127 11.17 2.26 -22.86
N ASP A 128 11.94 1.16 -22.95
CA ASP A 128 11.71 0.18 -23.98
C ASP A 128 10.84 -0.98 -23.43
N CYS A 129 10.51 -1.95 -24.25
CA CYS A 129 9.59 -3.04 -23.87
C CYS A 129 10.04 -3.80 -22.62
N SER A 130 11.26 -4.31 -22.59
CA SER A 130 11.80 -5.06 -21.46
C SER A 130 12.19 -4.18 -20.28
N GLY A 131 12.54 -2.92 -20.52
CA GLY A 131 12.80 -1.93 -19.50
C GLY A 131 11.56 -1.56 -18.70
N LEU A 132 10.39 -1.46 -19.36
CA LEU A 132 9.10 -1.25 -18.69
C LEU A 132 8.78 -2.43 -17.75
N VAL A 133 8.89 -3.66 -18.25
CA VAL A 133 8.65 -4.87 -17.45
C VAL A 133 9.63 -4.98 -16.30
N GLN A 134 10.91 -4.76 -16.53
CA GLN A 134 11.95 -4.77 -15.49
C GLN A 134 11.67 -3.74 -14.41
N TRP A 135 11.34 -2.51 -14.80
CA TRP A 135 11.02 -1.43 -13.88
C TRP A 135 9.77 -1.73 -13.05
N ALA A 136 8.72 -2.25 -13.68
CA ALA A 136 7.46 -2.60 -13.04
C ALA A 136 7.65 -3.67 -11.95
N PHE A 137 8.34 -4.76 -12.26
CA PHE A 137 8.63 -5.81 -11.29
C PHE A 137 9.58 -5.35 -10.17
N LYS A 138 10.46 -4.38 -10.45
CA LYS A 138 11.28 -3.76 -9.40
C LYS A 138 10.41 -3.06 -8.35
N GLN A 139 9.25 -2.48 -8.72
CA GLN A 139 8.30 -1.89 -7.77
C GLN A 139 7.67 -2.98 -6.88
N ALA A 140 7.53 -4.19 -7.37
CA ALA A 140 7.09 -5.37 -6.62
C ALA A 140 8.22 -6.05 -5.83
N GLY A 141 9.43 -5.45 -5.78
CA GLY A 141 10.60 -6.03 -5.10
C GLY A 141 11.29 -7.15 -5.85
N VAL A 142 10.90 -7.43 -7.09
CA VAL A 142 11.46 -8.50 -7.92
C VAL A 142 12.48 -7.93 -8.92
N LYS A 143 13.67 -8.49 -8.95
CA LYS A 143 14.71 -8.13 -9.90
C LYS A 143 14.65 -9.03 -11.14
N LEU A 144 14.27 -8.47 -12.27
CA LEU A 144 14.28 -9.17 -13.56
C LEU A 144 15.54 -8.85 -14.38
N PRO A 145 15.94 -9.75 -15.29
CA PRO A 145 17.00 -9.46 -16.27
C PRO A 145 16.56 -8.36 -17.26
N ARG A 146 17.54 -7.83 -18.01
CA ARG A 146 17.32 -6.62 -18.81
C ARG A 146 16.58 -6.86 -20.12
N THR A 147 16.83 -7.97 -20.80
CA THR A 147 16.35 -8.20 -22.16
C THR A 147 15.08 -9.06 -22.20
N SER A 148 14.25 -8.90 -23.24
CA SER A 148 13.06 -9.72 -23.46
C SER A 148 13.43 -11.20 -23.56
N PHE A 149 14.56 -11.53 -24.20
CA PHE A 149 15.05 -12.90 -24.30
C PHE A 149 15.33 -13.51 -22.92
N GLU A 150 16.05 -12.83 -22.05
CA GLU A 150 16.30 -13.33 -20.69
C GLU A 150 15.02 -13.40 -19.86
N GLN A 151 14.11 -12.43 -20.04
CA GLN A 151 12.80 -12.42 -19.37
C GLN A 151 11.89 -13.58 -19.82
N SER A 152 12.14 -14.15 -21.00
CA SER A 152 11.42 -15.35 -21.46
C SER A 152 11.74 -16.62 -20.66
N HIS A 153 12.77 -16.60 -19.81
CA HIS A 153 13.24 -17.74 -19.01
C HIS A 153 13.00 -17.58 -17.50
N VAL A 154 12.38 -16.49 -17.05
CA VAL A 154 12.09 -16.27 -15.63
C VAL A 154 10.78 -16.95 -15.20
N GLY A 155 10.62 -17.20 -13.91
CA GLY A 155 9.37 -17.69 -13.33
C GLY A 155 8.84 -19.00 -13.93
N ALA A 156 7.55 -19.25 -13.72
CA ALA A 156 6.86 -20.43 -14.23
C ALA A 156 6.25 -20.18 -15.62
N PRO A 157 6.29 -21.16 -16.56
CA PRO A 157 5.63 -21.03 -17.85
C PRO A 157 4.09 -21.03 -17.68
N VAL A 158 3.41 -20.21 -18.48
CA VAL A 158 1.95 -20.07 -18.47
C VAL A 158 1.43 -20.31 -19.88
N ALA A 159 0.42 -21.17 -20.01
CA ALA A 159 -0.29 -21.35 -21.27
C ALA A 159 -1.20 -20.14 -21.57
N PHE A 160 -1.40 -19.80 -22.84
CA PHE A 160 -2.17 -18.62 -23.26
C PHE A 160 -3.57 -18.54 -22.60
N GLN A 161 -4.28 -19.66 -22.55
CA GLN A 161 -5.62 -19.75 -21.97
C GLN A 161 -5.65 -19.56 -20.44
N ASN A 162 -4.49 -19.62 -19.79
CA ASN A 162 -4.32 -19.47 -18.33
C ASN A 162 -3.67 -18.13 -17.96
N LEU A 163 -3.57 -17.20 -18.91
CA LEU A 163 -3.02 -15.87 -18.66
C LEU A 163 -3.83 -15.13 -17.59
N GLN A 164 -3.13 -14.50 -16.68
CA GLN A 164 -3.68 -13.63 -15.65
C GLN A 164 -3.01 -12.26 -15.68
N PRO A 165 -3.72 -11.20 -15.31
CA PRO A 165 -3.12 -9.87 -15.20
C PRO A 165 -1.79 -9.92 -14.43
N GLY A 166 -0.75 -9.27 -14.97
CA GLY A 166 0.59 -9.27 -14.39
C GLY A 166 1.53 -10.36 -14.94
N ASP A 167 1.04 -11.31 -15.74
CA ASP A 167 1.92 -12.25 -16.45
C ASP A 167 2.80 -11.52 -17.48
N ILE A 168 4.05 -11.91 -17.56
CA ILE A 168 5.00 -11.46 -18.58
C ILE A 168 4.71 -12.21 -19.88
N VAL A 169 4.46 -11.51 -20.96
CA VAL A 169 4.18 -12.11 -22.27
C VAL A 169 5.25 -11.70 -23.27
N ILE A 170 5.85 -12.71 -23.90
CA ILE A 170 6.88 -12.57 -24.93
C ILE A 170 6.23 -12.75 -26.30
N THR A 171 6.48 -11.82 -27.20
CA THR A 171 5.92 -11.78 -28.57
C THR A 171 7.02 -11.55 -29.62
N ASN A 172 6.64 -11.43 -30.89
CA ASN A 172 7.54 -11.11 -32.00
C ASN A 172 8.79 -12.02 -32.07
N GLY A 173 8.60 -13.35 -32.02
CA GLY A 173 9.70 -14.30 -32.07
C GLY A 173 10.71 -14.20 -30.91
N GLY A 174 10.33 -13.58 -29.79
CA GLY A 174 11.20 -13.33 -28.62
C GLY A 174 11.76 -11.91 -28.52
N GLY A 175 11.55 -11.10 -29.56
CA GLY A 175 12.10 -9.74 -29.64
C GLY A 175 11.30 -8.67 -28.87
N HIS A 176 10.10 -9.00 -28.37
CA HIS A 176 9.24 -8.06 -27.66
C HIS A 176 8.62 -8.68 -26.41
N VAL A 177 8.29 -7.83 -25.46
CA VAL A 177 7.70 -8.22 -24.16
C VAL A 177 6.77 -7.15 -23.63
N GLY A 178 5.72 -7.58 -22.91
CA GLY A 178 4.82 -6.73 -22.18
C GLY A 178 4.20 -7.45 -20.99
N LEU A 179 3.29 -6.77 -20.30
CA LEU A 179 2.50 -7.32 -19.20
C LEU A 179 1.07 -7.58 -19.66
N TYR A 180 0.58 -8.78 -19.42
CA TYR A 180 -0.83 -9.07 -19.67
C TYR A 180 -1.71 -8.25 -18.74
N ALA A 181 -2.64 -7.50 -19.32
CA ALA A 181 -3.50 -6.58 -18.57
C ALA A 181 -4.93 -7.11 -18.36
N GLY A 182 -5.21 -8.32 -18.85
CA GLY A 182 -6.56 -8.87 -18.91
C GLY A 182 -7.23 -8.58 -20.26
N ASP A 183 -8.37 -9.23 -20.52
CA ASP A 183 -9.24 -8.98 -21.68
C ASP A 183 -8.51 -9.01 -23.04
N GLY A 184 -7.53 -9.89 -23.20
CA GLY A 184 -6.75 -9.99 -24.44
C GLY A 184 -5.90 -8.74 -24.72
N LYS A 185 -5.47 -8.01 -23.69
CA LYS A 185 -4.64 -6.80 -23.84
C LYS A 185 -3.27 -6.98 -23.22
N LEU A 186 -2.29 -6.39 -23.89
CA LEU A 186 -0.90 -6.31 -23.45
C LEU A 186 -0.55 -4.85 -23.16
N LEU A 187 -0.08 -4.55 -21.96
CA LEU A 187 0.52 -3.26 -21.62
C LEU A 187 2.00 -3.29 -21.95
N ASN A 188 2.45 -2.44 -22.86
CA ASN A 188 3.80 -2.48 -23.39
C ASN A 188 4.30 -1.12 -23.88
N ALA A 189 5.62 -1.04 -24.15
CA ALA A 189 6.28 0.04 -24.88
C ALA A 189 6.75 -0.53 -26.24
N VAL A 190 6.10 -0.15 -27.33
CA VAL A 190 6.23 -0.85 -28.62
C VAL A 190 7.47 -0.41 -29.40
N GLN A 191 7.57 0.87 -29.76
CA GLN A 191 8.61 1.39 -30.65
C GLN A 191 8.81 2.90 -30.46
N SER A 192 9.88 3.42 -31.06
CA SER A 192 10.19 4.84 -31.06
C SER A 192 9.05 5.66 -31.70
N GLY A 193 8.67 6.72 -31.02
CA GLY A 193 7.53 7.59 -31.42
C GLY A 193 6.21 7.21 -30.75
N ASP A 194 6.08 6.01 -30.23
CA ASP A 194 4.86 5.57 -29.56
C ASP A 194 5.00 5.68 -28.02
N PRO A 195 3.90 6.01 -27.34
CA PRO A 195 3.86 5.94 -25.90
C PRO A 195 3.61 4.51 -25.40
N VAL A 196 3.93 4.27 -24.13
CA VAL A 196 3.44 3.09 -23.38
C VAL A 196 1.93 3.06 -23.47
N SER A 197 1.37 1.96 -23.95
CA SER A 197 -0.05 1.81 -24.23
C SER A 197 -0.50 0.37 -24.16
N TYR A 198 -1.82 0.17 -24.29
CA TYR A 198 -2.41 -1.16 -24.41
C TYR A 198 -2.53 -1.54 -25.90
N THR A 199 -2.06 -2.75 -26.23
CA THR A 199 -2.26 -3.36 -27.55
C THR A 199 -3.07 -4.64 -27.42
N SER A 200 -3.74 -5.05 -28.51
CA SER A 200 -4.43 -6.35 -28.55
C SER A 200 -3.41 -7.48 -28.58
N LEU A 201 -3.73 -8.59 -27.93
CA LEU A 201 -2.93 -9.79 -27.86
C LEU A 201 -3.73 -10.98 -28.41
N SER A 202 -3.21 -11.66 -29.41
CA SER A 202 -3.76 -12.91 -29.90
C SER A 202 -2.87 -14.10 -29.52
N ALA A 203 -3.41 -15.31 -29.57
CA ALA A 203 -2.65 -16.53 -29.25
C ALA A 203 -1.46 -16.73 -30.19
N ASP A 204 -1.62 -16.35 -31.47
CA ASP A 204 -0.60 -16.53 -32.52
C ASP A 204 0.61 -15.60 -32.31
N ASP A 205 0.44 -14.50 -31.57
CA ASP A 205 1.51 -13.55 -31.28
C ASP A 205 2.43 -14.04 -30.14
N VAL A 206 1.94 -14.97 -29.29
CA VAL A 206 2.61 -15.37 -28.06
C VAL A 206 3.65 -16.45 -28.30
N VAL A 207 4.90 -16.12 -28.05
CA VAL A 207 6.01 -17.11 -28.06
C VAL A 207 6.03 -17.89 -26.75
N THR A 208 5.92 -17.19 -25.63
CA THR A 208 5.83 -17.78 -24.28
C THR A 208 5.27 -16.75 -23.31
N ALA A 209 4.69 -17.22 -22.20
CA ALA A 209 4.34 -16.37 -21.10
C ALA A 209 4.90 -16.89 -19.77
N ARG A 210 5.15 -16.01 -18.83
CA ARG A 210 5.81 -16.30 -17.55
C ARG A 210 5.09 -15.64 -16.39
N ARG A 211 4.94 -16.38 -15.30
CA ARG A 211 4.38 -15.89 -14.04
C ARG A 211 5.45 -15.87 -12.96
N ILE A 212 5.55 -14.74 -12.29
CA ILE A 212 6.37 -14.55 -11.10
C ILE A 212 5.45 -14.72 -9.87
N ALA A 213 5.81 -15.67 -9.02
CA ALA A 213 5.09 -15.95 -7.77
C ALA A 213 5.53 -15.00 -6.65
#